data_764c7e310e3840063e0c837bde736952
#
_entry.id   764c7e310e3840063e0c837bde736952
#
_cell.length_a   1.000
_cell.length_b   1.000
_cell.length_c   1.000
_cell.angle_alpha   90.00
_cell.angle_beta   90.00
_cell.angle_gamma   90.00
#
_symmetry.space_group_name_H-M   'P 1'
#
loop_
_entity.id
_entity.type
_entity.pdbx_description
1 polymer ?
#
loop_
_entity_poly.entity_id
_entity_poly.type
_entity_poly.pdbx_seq_one_letter_code
_entity_poly.pdbx_strand_id
1 'polypeptide(L)'
;GPGFLAMHPKETHLYAVGTIDGKGSVICYAIQREGDKAELSLLNSVEIGDGGGTHVSVHSSGQFLLTAQYGGGSVGVFALNSNGSIKGRNQLIEHSGASRVTGKRQDAPHPHWTGFSPDGRFAFVPDLGLDKVVIYKVDAANARIDMQGYAATPPGGGPRHMKFHPNGKWAYVLNELSLSVTVYDYDDRNGSMTAKQTIPSVPREQLSL
;
A
#
# COMPACT_ATOMS: atom_id res chain seq x y z
N GLY A 1 11.97 1.40 14.79
CA GLY A 1 11.07 0.23 14.83
C GLY A 1 10.37 0.07 13.49
N PRO A 2 9.64 -1.06 13.24
CA PRO A 2 8.91 -1.27 12.00
C PRO A 2 7.74 -0.30 11.89
N GLY A 3 7.52 0.23 10.66
CA GLY A 3 6.36 1.08 10.35
C GLY A 3 5.12 0.27 10.04
N PHE A 4 5.27 -0.83 9.31
CA PHE A 4 4.20 -1.76 8.95
C PHE A 4 4.73 -3.17 8.71
N LEU A 5 3.84 -4.17 8.75
CA LEU A 5 4.17 -5.58 8.62
C LEU A 5 3.23 -6.25 7.58
N ALA A 6 3.76 -7.21 6.82
CA ALA A 6 2.99 -8.06 5.92
C ALA A 6 3.46 -9.51 6.01
N MET A 7 2.51 -10.43 6.06
CA MET A 7 2.76 -11.85 6.06
C MET A 7 2.89 -12.39 4.64
N HIS A 8 3.83 -13.29 4.40
CA HIS A 8 3.86 -14.07 3.16
C HIS A 8 2.60 -14.95 3.04
N PRO A 9 2.00 -15.16 1.84
CA PRO A 9 0.80 -15.97 1.70
C PRO A 9 0.90 -17.41 2.25
N LYS A 10 2.11 -17.96 2.32
CA LYS A 10 2.38 -19.29 2.94
C LYS A 10 2.65 -19.23 4.44
N GLU A 11 2.56 -18.04 5.06
CA GLU A 11 2.81 -17.79 6.49
C GLU A 11 4.20 -18.22 6.99
N THR A 12 5.16 -18.32 6.09
CA THR A 12 6.54 -18.74 6.38
C THR A 12 7.49 -17.56 6.60
N HIS A 13 7.09 -16.36 6.19
CA HIS A 13 7.92 -15.15 6.27
C HIS A 13 7.09 -13.94 6.69
N LEU A 14 7.74 -13.02 7.40
CA LEU A 14 7.21 -11.71 7.76
C LEU A 14 8.08 -10.64 7.09
N TYR A 15 7.44 -9.70 6.40
CA TYR A 15 8.10 -8.53 5.84
C TYR A 15 7.75 -7.29 6.65
N ALA A 16 8.74 -6.45 6.86
CA ALA A 16 8.58 -5.17 7.56
C ALA A 16 9.15 -4.04 6.72
N VAL A 17 8.55 -2.86 6.81
CA VAL A 17 9.20 -1.62 6.42
C VAL A 17 9.71 -0.94 7.68
N GLY A 18 10.95 -0.46 7.62
CA GLY A 18 11.61 0.15 8.77
C GLY A 18 12.88 0.86 8.35
N THR A 19 13.75 1.15 9.31
CA THR A 19 15.03 1.82 9.07
C THR A 19 16.16 0.92 9.53
N ILE A 20 17.12 0.67 8.65
CA ILE A 20 18.38 -0.02 8.91
C ILE A 20 19.51 0.98 8.59
N ASP A 21 20.41 1.21 9.54
CA ASP A 21 21.56 2.13 9.40
C ASP A 21 21.17 3.52 8.85
N GLY A 22 20.06 4.06 9.34
CA GLY A 22 19.53 5.36 8.93
C GLY A 22 18.79 5.36 7.57
N LYS A 23 18.70 4.23 6.87
CA LYS A 23 18.09 4.10 5.55
C LYS A 23 16.77 3.36 5.60
N GLY A 24 15.74 3.91 4.94
CA GLY A 24 14.46 3.24 4.75
C GLY A 24 14.65 1.91 4.03
N SER A 25 14.17 0.82 4.61
CA SER A 25 14.43 -0.54 4.13
C SER A 25 13.20 -1.42 4.23
N VAL A 26 13.12 -2.41 3.34
CA VAL A 26 12.28 -3.59 3.49
C VAL A 26 13.10 -4.69 4.14
N ILE A 27 12.56 -5.32 5.17
CA ILE A 27 13.24 -6.31 6.00
C ILE A 27 12.45 -7.61 5.92
N CYS A 28 13.13 -8.74 5.74
CA CYS A 28 12.52 -10.07 5.68
C CYS A 28 12.96 -10.91 6.87
N TYR A 29 11.99 -11.51 7.56
CA TYR A 29 12.19 -12.49 8.62
C TYR A 29 11.60 -13.83 8.21
N ALA A 30 12.33 -14.92 8.45
CA ALA A 30 11.74 -16.27 8.45
C ALA A 30 10.99 -16.51 9.75
N ILE A 31 9.86 -17.20 9.66
CA ILE A 31 9.07 -17.62 10.82
C ILE A 31 9.38 -19.08 11.07
N GLN A 32 10.02 -19.36 12.20
CA GLN A 32 10.29 -20.71 12.70
C GLN A 32 9.21 -21.06 13.71
N ARG A 33 8.53 -22.18 13.52
CA ARG A 33 7.46 -22.65 14.42
C ARG A 33 7.86 -23.97 15.04
N GLU A 34 7.78 -24.05 16.35
CA GLU A 34 7.98 -25.27 17.14
C GLU A 34 6.86 -25.38 18.18
N GLY A 35 5.89 -26.27 17.93
CA GLY A 35 4.66 -26.35 18.70
C GLY A 35 3.90 -25.03 18.68
N ASP A 36 3.59 -24.49 19.86
CA ASP A 36 2.87 -23.22 20.04
C ASP A 36 3.79 -21.98 20.02
N LYS A 37 5.09 -22.17 19.84
CA LYS A 37 6.07 -21.07 19.79
C LYS A 37 6.36 -20.67 18.35
N ALA A 38 6.56 -19.37 18.14
CA ALA A 38 7.03 -18.81 16.88
C ALA A 38 8.21 -17.86 17.15
N GLU A 39 9.30 -18.05 16.39
CA GLU A 39 10.48 -17.19 16.44
C GLU A 39 10.73 -16.56 15.07
N LEU A 40 11.25 -15.34 15.08
CA LEU A 40 11.63 -14.60 13.89
C LEU A 40 13.14 -14.60 13.73
N SER A 41 13.62 -15.10 12.58
CA SER A 41 15.03 -15.03 12.19
C SER A 41 15.19 -14.05 11.05
N LEU A 42 16.03 -13.03 11.21
CA LEU A 42 16.35 -12.09 10.13
C LEU A 42 17.02 -12.85 8.96
N LEU A 43 16.44 -12.73 7.76
CA LEU A 43 17.03 -13.28 6.54
C LEU A 43 17.86 -12.22 5.80
N ASN A 44 17.24 -11.11 5.45
CA ASN A 44 17.92 -10.01 4.78
C ASN A 44 17.09 -8.72 4.84
N SER A 45 17.70 -7.62 4.38
CA SER A 45 17.04 -6.36 4.12
C SER A 45 17.51 -5.77 2.81
N VAL A 46 16.67 -4.94 2.18
CA VAL A 46 16.99 -4.20 0.95
C VAL A 46 16.53 -2.76 1.11
N GLU A 47 17.43 -1.83 0.79
CA GLU A 47 17.14 -0.38 0.84
C GLU A 47 16.02 -0.02 -0.16
N ILE A 48 15.07 0.80 0.31
CA ILE A 48 13.96 1.28 -0.52
C ILE A 48 14.46 2.31 -1.55
N GLY A 49 15.40 3.18 -1.15
CA GLY A 49 16.02 4.18 -2.01
C GLY A 49 15.21 5.45 -2.19
N ASP A 50 14.16 5.63 -1.39
CA ASP A 50 13.36 6.86 -1.32
C ASP A 50 12.61 6.91 0.00
N GLY A 51 13.12 7.68 0.96
CA GLY A 51 12.51 7.84 2.29
C GLY A 51 12.25 6.53 3.01
N GLY A 52 11.42 6.58 4.04
CA GLY A 52 10.98 5.42 4.81
C GLY A 52 9.69 4.82 4.30
N GLY A 53 9.59 3.49 4.30
CA GLY A 53 8.35 2.80 3.98
C GLY A 53 7.28 3.03 5.04
N THR A 54 6.07 3.39 4.62
CA THR A 54 4.89 3.57 5.47
C THR A 54 4.03 2.32 5.48
N HIS A 55 3.98 1.59 4.37
CA HIS A 55 3.20 0.37 4.23
C HIS A 55 3.92 -0.66 3.36
N VAL A 56 3.62 -1.93 3.58
CA VAL A 56 4.08 -3.07 2.77
C VAL A 56 2.92 -4.04 2.53
N SER A 57 2.86 -4.61 1.34
CA SER A 57 1.90 -5.68 0.99
C SER A 57 2.57 -6.72 0.11
N VAL A 58 2.24 -7.99 0.32
CA VAL A 58 2.76 -9.12 -0.47
C VAL A 58 1.69 -9.56 -1.46
N HIS A 59 2.08 -9.78 -2.71
CA HIS A 59 1.20 -10.34 -3.72
C HIS A 59 0.83 -11.79 -3.39
N SER A 60 -0.39 -12.21 -3.75
CA SER A 60 -0.91 -13.56 -3.46
C SER A 60 -0.07 -14.70 -4.04
N SER A 61 0.72 -14.46 -5.09
CA SER A 61 1.69 -15.43 -5.61
C SER A 61 2.88 -15.68 -4.67
N GLY A 62 3.15 -14.77 -3.72
CA GLY A 62 4.34 -14.79 -2.88
C GLY A 62 5.65 -14.48 -3.62
N GLN A 63 5.59 -13.95 -4.85
CA GLN A 63 6.78 -13.71 -5.67
C GLN A 63 7.31 -12.29 -5.60
N PHE A 64 6.51 -11.34 -5.12
CA PHE A 64 6.91 -9.95 -4.95
C PHE A 64 6.05 -9.24 -3.91
N LEU A 65 6.52 -8.09 -3.49
CA LEU A 65 5.83 -7.19 -2.58
C LEU A 65 5.89 -5.73 -3.06
N LEU A 66 4.98 -4.91 -2.56
CA LEU A 66 4.93 -3.47 -2.77
C LEU A 66 5.18 -2.73 -1.46
N THR A 67 5.76 -1.54 -1.57
CA THR A 67 5.89 -0.60 -0.46
C THR A 67 5.36 0.77 -0.86
N ALA A 68 4.77 1.50 0.09
CA ALA A 68 4.42 2.90 -0.06
C ALA A 68 5.40 3.77 0.74
N GLN A 69 5.89 4.85 0.16
CA GLN A 69 6.79 5.83 0.76
C GLN A 69 6.06 7.16 0.92
N TYR A 70 5.52 7.42 2.12
CA TYR A 70 4.78 8.65 2.39
C TYR A 70 5.66 9.90 2.23
N GLY A 71 6.87 9.86 2.78
CA GLY A 71 7.79 11.02 2.76
C GLY A 71 8.45 11.26 1.41
N GLY A 72 8.68 10.20 0.62
CA GLY A 72 9.33 10.28 -0.68
C GLY A 72 8.38 10.46 -1.86
N GLY A 73 7.10 10.09 -1.69
CA GLY A 73 6.11 10.21 -2.75
C GLY A 73 6.16 9.07 -3.78
N SER A 74 6.67 7.90 -3.42
CA SER A 74 6.90 6.80 -4.35
C SER A 74 6.30 5.46 -3.92
N VAL A 75 6.32 4.49 -4.84
CA VAL A 75 5.95 3.09 -4.63
C VAL A 75 7.11 2.20 -5.07
N GLY A 76 7.56 1.32 -4.16
CA GLY A 76 8.59 0.32 -4.46
C GLY A 76 7.99 -1.03 -4.84
N VAL A 77 8.61 -1.73 -5.80
CA VAL A 77 8.30 -3.12 -6.15
C VAL A 77 9.54 -3.96 -5.91
N PHE A 78 9.42 -5.00 -5.09
CA PHE A 78 10.54 -5.86 -4.69
C PHE A 78 10.24 -7.31 -5.04
N ALA A 79 11.11 -7.93 -5.85
CA ALA A 79 11.02 -9.35 -6.14
C ALA A 79 11.46 -10.19 -4.94
N LEU A 80 10.87 -11.36 -4.78
CA LEU A 80 11.20 -12.35 -3.75
C LEU A 80 11.84 -13.58 -4.38
N ASN A 81 12.79 -14.17 -3.66
CA ASN A 81 13.39 -15.46 -4.00
C ASN A 81 12.43 -16.61 -3.59
N SER A 82 12.65 -17.81 -4.11
CA SER A 82 11.86 -18.99 -3.78
C SER A 82 11.92 -19.37 -2.30
N ASN A 83 12.98 -18.97 -1.59
CA ASN A 83 13.14 -19.15 -0.15
C ASN A 83 12.50 -17.99 0.68
N GLY A 84 11.78 -17.08 0.04
CA GLY A 84 11.09 -15.95 0.67
C GLY A 84 11.96 -14.72 0.95
N SER A 85 13.28 -14.79 0.84
CA SER A 85 14.14 -13.62 1.01
C SER A 85 13.90 -12.58 -0.09
N ILE A 86 14.19 -11.31 0.18
CA ILE A 86 14.04 -10.23 -0.81
C ILE A 86 15.19 -10.33 -1.81
N LYS A 87 14.84 -10.50 -3.09
CA LYS A 87 15.82 -10.57 -4.19
C LYS A 87 16.41 -9.19 -4.51
N GLY A 88 15.58 -8.18 -4.53
CA GLY A 88 15.96 -6.82 -4.87
C GLY A 88 14.76 -5.96 -5.28
N ARG A 89 15.01 -4.66 -5.47
CA ARG A 89 14.03 -3.71 -5.96
C ARG A 89 13.98 -3.74 -7.50
N ASN A 90 12.81 -4.09 -8.05
CA ASN A 90 12.59 -4.10 -9.51
C ASN A 90 12.17 -2.73 -10.04
N GLN A 91 11.34 -1.97 -9.25
CA GLN A 91 10.87 -0.66 -9.63
C GLN A 91 10.84 0.27 -8.40
N LEU A 92 11.08 1.55 -8.67
CA LEU A 92 10.69 2.68 -7.82
C LEU A 92 9.89 3.63 -8.69
N ILE A 93 8.60 3.80 -8.37
CA ILE A 93 7.66 4.58 -9.18
C ILE A 93 7.31 5.84 -8.40
N GLU A 94 7.77 6.98 -8.88
CA GLU A 94 7.46 8.27 -8.29
C GLU A 94 6.07 8.74 -8.73
N HIS A 95 5.24 9.13 -7.77
CA HIS A 95 4.02 9.86 -8.05
C HIS A 95 4.33 11.34 -8.29
N SER A 96 3.46 12.03 -8.98
CA SER A 96 3.64 13.47 -9.28
C SER A 96 2.35 14.24 -9.12
N GLY A 97 2.47 15.54 -8.80
CA GLY A 97 1.36 16.43 -8.57
C GLY A 97 1.08 16.71 -7.09
N ALA A 98 -0.02 17.40 -6.84
CA ALA A 98 -0.48 17.77 -5.51
C ALA A 98 -1.95 18.18 -5.58
N SER A 99 -2.76 17.81 -4.60
CA SER A 99 -4.16 18.27 -4.49
C SER A 99 -4.25 19.70 -3.96
N ARG A 100 -3.42 20.07 -2.99
CA ARG A 100 -3.32 21.39 -2.35
C ARG A 100 -4.59 21.90 -1.65
N VAL A 101 -5.55 21.02 -1.40
CA VAL A 101 -6.81 21.40 -0.75
C VAL A 101 -6.60 21.70 0.73
N THR A 102 -5.80 20.86 1.43
CA THR A 102 -5.54 20.98 2.87
C THR A 102 -4.10 21.45 3.18
N GLY A 103 -3.58 22.38 2.35
CA GLY A 103 -2.28 23.02 2.57
C GLY A 103 -1.12 22.04 2.53
N LYS A 104 -0.19 22.14 3.49
CA LYS A 104 1.07 21.38 3.53
C LYS A 104 0.92 19.85 3.58
N ARG A 105 -0.24 19.34 4.00
CA ARG A 105 -0.49 17.90 3.99
C ARG A 105 -0.73 17.34 2.59
N GLN A 106 -0.94 18.23 1.59
CA GLN A 106 -1.22 17.88 0.21
C GLN A 106 -0.42 18.73 -0.79
N ASP A 107 0.79 19.18 -0.42
CA ASP A 107 1.67 19.96 -1.29
C ASP A 107 2.58 19.07 -2.18
N ALA A 108 2.62 17.77 -1.91
CA ALA A 108 3.33 16.73 -2.65
C ALA A 108 2.56 15.41 -2.60
N PRO A 109 2.94 14.39 -3.42
CA PRO A 109 2.40 13.04 -3.29
C PRO A 109 2.78 12.40 -1.94
N HIS A 110 1.84 11.65 -1.36
CA HIS A 110 2.03 10.93 -0.11
C HIS A 110 1.34 9.56 -0.17
N PRO A 111 1.89 8.58 -0.93
CA PRO A 111 1.41 7.20 -0.93
C PRO A 111 1.42 6.64 0.49
N HIS A 112 0.26 6.19 0.99
CA HIS A 112 0.14 5.78 2.38
C HIS A 112 -0.07 4.29 2.56
N TRP A 113 -0.61 3.62 1.57
CA TRP A 113 -0.95 2.20 1.59
C TRP A 113 -0.74 1.59 0.21
N THR A 114 -0.46 0.29 0.18
CA THR A 114 -0.45 -0.54 -1.04
C THR A 114 -1.27 -1.79 -0.80
N GLY A 115 -1.90 -2.31 -1.85
CA GLY A 115 -2.57 -3.59 -1.79
C GLY A 115 -3.04 -4.03 -3.17
N PHE A 116 -3.53 -5.26 -3.23
CA PHE A 116 -3.92 -5.89 -4.48
C PHE A 116 -5.42 -6.12 -4.53
N SER A 117 -5.96 -6.21 -5.77
CA SER A 117 -7.30 -6.74 -5.99
C SER A 117 -7.41 -8.19 -5.47
N PRO A 118 -8.63 -8.68 -5.20
CA PRO A 118 -8.82 -10.06 -4.72
C PRO A 118 -8.22 -11.12 -5.63
N ASP A 119 -8.18 -10.87 -6.93
CA ASP A 119 -7.59 -11.75 -7.96
C ASP A 119 -6.11 -11.47 -8.27
N GLY A 120 -5.51 -10.45 -7.63
CA GLY A 120 -4.11 -10.08 -7.80
C GLY A 120 -3.77 -9.37 -9.12
N ARG A 121 -4.73 -9.10 -10.00
CA ARG A 121 -4.46 -8.49 -11.32
C ARG A 121 -4.19 -7.01 -11.30
N PHE A 122 -4.63 -6.33 -10.24
CA PHE A 122 -4.47 -4.88 -10.06
C PHE A 122 -3.87 -4.59 -8.69
N ALA A 123 -3.13 -3.48 -8.61
CA ALA A 123 -2.65 -2.91 -7.35
C ALA A 123 -3.22 -1.50 -7.17
N PHE A 124 -3.46 -1.13 -5.91
CA PHE A 124 -4.08 0.12 -5.52
C PHE A 124 -3.19 0.84 -4.50
N VAL A 125 -3.04 2.14 -4.70
CA VAL A 125 -2.22 2.99 -3.85
C VAL A 125 -3.00 4.26 -3.52
N PRO A 126 -3.69 4.32 -2.37
CA PRO A 126 -4.18 5.57 -1.82
C PRO A 126 -3.03 6.54 -1.61
N ASP A 127 -3.12 7.70 -2.27
CA ASP A 127 -2.15 8.78 -2.15
C ASP A 127 -2.84 9.99 -1.51
N LEU A 128 -2.48 10.25 -0.26
CA LEU A 128 -3.08 11.31 0.57
C LEU A 128 -2.87 12.69 -0.05
N GLY A 129 -1.69 12.93 -0.61
CA GLY A 129 -1.33 14.22 -1.18
C GLY A 129 -2.03 14.52 -2.50
N LEU A 130 -2.47 13.49 -3.23
CA LEU A 130 -3.10 13.63 -4.53
C LEU A 130 -4.64 13.62 -4.48
N ASP A 131 -5.27 13.26 -3.38
CA ASP A 131 -6.71 12.93 -3.29
C ASP A 131 -7.11 11.86 -4.33
N LYS A 132 -6.27 10.83 -4.47
CA LYS A 132 -6.46 9.77 -5.46
C LYS A 132 -6.10 8.40 -4.89
N VAL A 133 -6.77 7.38 -5.39
CA VAL A 133 -6.27 6.01 -5.33
C VAL A 133 -5.66 5.71 -6.70
N VAL A 134 -4.34 5.63 -6.78
CA VAL A 134 -3.64 5.29 -8.03
C VAL A 134 -3.80 3.80 -8.29
N ILE A 135 -4.11 3.44 -9.54
CA ILE A 135 -4.42 2.07 -9.96
C ILE A 135 -3.35 1.60 -10.92
N TYR A 136 -2.83 0.41 -10.67
CA TYR A 136 -1.81 -0.23 -11.48
C TYR A 136 -2.29 -1.58 -11.99
N LYS A 137 -1.91 -1.91 -13.22
CA LYS A 137 -1.98 -3.28 -13.74
C LYS A 137 -0.76 -4.05 -13.24
N VAL A 138 -1.00 -5.29 -12.79
CA VAL A 138 0.05 -6.16 -12.25
C VAL A 138 0.56 -7.10 -13.33
N ASP A 139 1.88 -7.15 -13.50
CA ASP A 139 2.61 -8.21 -14.19
C ASP A 139 3.30 -9.08 -13.15
N ALA A 140 2.59 -10.09 -12.66
CA ALA A 140 3.08 -10.96 -11.60
C ALA A 140 4.29 -11.80 -12.03
N ALA A 141 4.39 -12.17 -13.32
CA ALA A 141 5.47 -12.98 -13.84
C ALA A 141 6.83 -12.26 -13.78
N ASN A 142 6.81 -10.94 -13.98
CA ASN A 142 8.01 -10.10 -13.99
C ASN A 142 8.19 -9.28 -12.70
N ALA A 143 7.30 -9.45 -11.71
CA ALA A 143 7.25 -8.64 -10.49
C ALA A 143 7.28 -7.15 -10.83
N ARG A 144 6.30 -6.69 -11.62
CA ARG A 144 6.15 -5.32 -12.10
C ARG A 144 4.72 -4.83 -11.96
N ILE A 145 4.58 -3.52 -11.86
CA ILE A 145 3.29 -2.83 -11.97
C ILE A 145 3.41 -1.66 -12.94
N ASP A 146 2.36 -1.44 -13.74
CA ASP A 146 2.29 -0.34 -14.71
C ASP A 146 1.04 0.51 -14.42
N MET A 147 1.22 1.83 -14.36
CA MET A 147 0.13 2.76 -14.05
C MET A 147 -0.97 2.65 -15.10
N GLN A 148 -2.20 2.43 -14.65
CA GLN A 148 -3.38 2.30 -15.50
C GLN A 148 -4.29 3.52 -15.41
N GLY A 149 -4.40 4.12 -14.22
CA GLY A 149 -5.28 5.26 -13.98
C GLY A 149 -5.41 5.55 -12.49
N TYR A 150 -6.50 6.19 -12.13
CA TYR A 150 -6.80 6.49 -10.73
C TYR A 150 -8.31 6.60 -10.48
N ALA A 151 -8.72 6.42 -9.23
CA ALA A 151 -10.03 6.81 -8.73
C ALA A 151 -9.87 8.06 -7.86
N ALA A 152 -10.70 9.08 -8.12
CA ALA A 152 -10.72 10.30 -7.29
C ALA A 152 -11.38 10.01 -5.93
N THR A 153 -10.85 10.63 -4.88
CA THR A 153 -11.50 10.74 -3.57
C THR A 153 -12.08 12.16 -3.40
N PRO A 154 -12.90 12.43 -2.39
CA PRO A 154 -13.36 13.80 -2.15
C PRO A 154 -12.17 14.77 -2.02
N PRO A 155 -12.26 15.98 -2.60
CA PRO A 155 -11.22 17.00 -2.45
C PRO A 155 -10.91 17.28 -0.98
N GLY A 156 -9.63 17.26 -0.60
CA GLY A 156 -9.21 17.38 0.80
C GLY A 156 -9.45 16.13 1.64
N GLY A 157 -9.85 15.03 1.01
CA GLY A 157 -10.12 13.77 1.68
C GLY A 157 -8.88 13.14 2.29
N GLY A 158 -7.79 13.15 1.57
CA GLY A 158 -6.54 12.52 1.98
C GLY A 158 -6.68 11.01 2.16
N PRO A 159 -6.81 10.23 1.06
CA PRO A 159 -6.99 8.78 1.16
C PRO A 159 -5.76 8.14 1.80
N ARG A 160 -6.01 7.25 2.76
CA ARG A 160 -4.97 6.66 3.61
C ARG A 160 -4.86 5.16 3.47
N HIS A 161 -5.93 4.43 3.74
CA HIS A 161 -6.01 2.98 3.71
C HIS A 161 -7.20 2.52 2.87
N MET A 162 -7.11 1.32 2.33
CA MET A 162 -8.16 0.72 1.51
C MET A 162 -8.37 -0.76 1.87
N LYS A 163 -9.61 -1.22 1.76
CA LYS A 163 -9.97 -2.63 1.87
C LYS A 163 -11.04 -2.98 0.85
N PHE A 164 -10.95 -4.17 0.28
CA PHE A 164 -12.03 -4.76 -0.51
C PHE A 164 -13.06 -5.42 0.41
N HIS A 165 -14.31 -5.33 0.02
CA HIS A 165 -15.37 -6.17 0.59
C HIS A 165 -15.15 -7.63 0.19
N PRO A 166 -15.46 -8.61 1.05
CA PRO A 166 -15.25 -10.05 0.74
C PRO A 166 -15.94 -10.55 -0.53
N ASN A 167 -17.02 -9.88 -0.98
CA ASN A 167 -17.70 -10.24 -2.24
C ASN A 167 -16.95 -9.78 -3.50
N GLY A 168 -15.84 -9.03 -3.37
CA GLY A 168 -15.03 -8.54 -4.48
C GLY A 168 -15.66 -7.44 -5.34
N LYS A 169 -16.85 -6.92 -4.98
CA LYS A 169 -17.58 -5.91 -5.80
C LYS A 169 -17.40 -4.48 -5.31
N TRP A 170 -17.00 -4.31 -4.04
CA TRP A 170 -16.85 -3.00 -3.42
C TRP A 170 -15.47 -2.83 -2.80
N ALA A 171 -15.05 -1.58 -2.75
CA ALA A 171 -13.85 -1.15 -2.04
C ALA A 171 -14.19 0.01 -1.10
N TYR A 172 -13.50 0.06 0.04
CA TYR A 172 -13.64 1.09 1.06
C TYR A 172 -12.31 1.82 1.20
N VAL A 173 -12.33 3.13 1.08
CA VAL A 173 -11.15 3.98 1.24
C VAL A 173 -11.38 4.89 2.45
N LEU A 174 -10.49 4.76 3.43
CA LEU A 174 -10.44 5.66 4.58
C LEU A 174 -9.73 6.96 4.16
N ASN A 175 -10.43 8.08 4.31
CA ASN A 175 -9.90 9.42 4.06
C ASN A 175 -9.51 10.04 5.41
N GLU A 176 -8.20 10.21 5.63
CA GLU A 176 -7.64 10.67 6.91
C GLU A 176 -8.02 12.11 7.22
N LEU A 177 -7.88 13.01 6.23
CA LEU A 177 -8.00 14.45 6.46
C LEU A 177 -9.46 14.90 6.59
N SER A 178 -10.39 14.21 5.93
CA SER A 178 -11.83 14.50 6.03
C SER A 178 -12.57 13.61 7.02
N LEU A 179 -11.85 12.72 7.75
CA LEU A 179 -12.45 11.80 8.72
C LEU A 179 -13.65 11.05 8.13
N SER A 180 -13.48 10.48 6.93
CA SER A 180 -14.56 9.85 6.20
C SER A 180 -14.14 8.52 5.54
N VAL A 181 -15.13 7.74 5.12
CA VAL A 181 -14.92 6.54 4.31
C VAL A 181 -15.68 6.71 3.01
N THR A 182 -14.99 6.56 1.88
CA THR A 182 -15.60 6.51 0.55
C THR A 182 -15.77 5.06 0.11
N VAL A 183 -16.98 4.71 -0.30
CA VAL A 183 -17.33 3.41 -0.87
C VAL A 183 -17.28 3.51 -2.38
N TYR A 184 -16.64 2.54 -3.02
CA TYR A 184 -16.54 2.42 -4.48
C TYR A 184 -17.17 1.13 -4.97
N ASP A 185 -17.89 1.20 -6.08
CA ASP A 185 -18.15 0.04 -6.92
C ASP A 185 -16.84 -0.29 -7.66
N TYR A 186 -16.43 -1.55 -7.62
CA TYR A 186 -15.21 -2.05 -8.25
C TYR A 186 -15.54 -2.93 -9.46
N ASP A 187 -14.93 -2.63 -10.61
CA ASP A 187 -15.00 -3.46 -11.82
C ASP A 187 -13.73 -4.29 -11.97
N ASP A 188 -13.83 -5.60 -11.73
CA ASP A 188 -12.71 -6.54 -11.77
C ASP A 188 -12.17 -6.78 -13.19
N ARG A 189 -12.90 -6.42 -14.24
CA ARG A 189 -12.46 -6.61 -15.63
C ARG A 189 -11.33 -5.66 -16.01
N ASN A 190 -11.36 -4.43 -15.45
CA ASN A 190 -10.43 -3.36 -15.81
C ASN A 190 -9.80 -2.66 -14.59
N GLY A 191 -10.12 -3.09 -13.37
CA GLY A 191 -9.57 -2.51 -12.13
C GLY A 191 -10.15 -1.15 -11.76
N SER A 192 -11.13 -0.61 -12.49
CA SER A 192 -11.68 0.71 -12.22
C SER A 192 -12.53 0.74 -10.94
N MET A 193 -12.56 1.91 -10.31
CA MET A 193 -13.37 2.18 -9.12
C MET A 193 -14.23 3.42 -9.35
N THR A 194 -15.55 3.31 -9.13
CA THR A 194 -16.51 4.40 -9.23
C THR A 194 -17.06 4.73 -7.85
N ALA A 195 -16.87 5.98 -7.40
CA ALA A 195 -17.36 6.42 -6.09
C ALA A 195 -18.88 6.33 -6.01
N LYS A 196 -19.39 5.72 -4.94
CA LYS A 196 -20.82 5.49 -4.68
C LYS A 196 -21.36 6.38 -3.59
N GLN A 197 -20.64 6.45 -2.48
CA GLN A 197 -20.98 7.34 -1.37
C GLN A 197 -19.77 7.63 -0.50
N THR A 198 -19.82 8.72 0.22
CA THR A 198 -18.85 9.06 1.29
C THR A 198 -19.63 9.32 2.57
N ILE A 199 -19.20 8.67 3.66
CA ILE A 199 -19.82 8.79 4.98
C ILE A 199 -18.77 9.23 6.00
N PRO A 200 -19.12 10.06 6.99
CA PRO A 200 -18.24 10.39 8.11
C PRO A 200 -17.85 9.12 8.89
N SER A 201 -16.60 9.03 9.32
CA SER A 201 -16.09 7.97 10.21
C SER A 201 -16.21 8.32 11.70
N VAL A 202 -16.59 9.56 12.01
CA VAL A 202 -16.82 10.10 13.36
C VAL A 202 -18.18 10.77 13.43
N PRO A 203 -18.78 10.95 14.64
CA PRO A 203 -20.00 11.73 14.84
C PRO A 203 -19.85 13.15 14.29
N ARG A 204 -20.96 13.74 13.79
CA ARG A 204 -20.94 15.06 13.13
C ARG A 204 -20.40 16.18 14.02
N GLU A 205 -20.66 16.11 15.31
CA GLU A 205 -20.19 17.07 16.32
C GLU A 205 -18.66 17.06 16.48
N GLN A 206 -17.97 16.03 16.01
CA GLN A 206 -16.51 15.90 16.03
C GLN A 206 -15.83 16.32 14.72
N LEU A 207 -16.60 16.66 13.68
CA LEU A 207 -16.05 17.09 12.39
C LEU A 207 -15.56 18.54 12.39
N SER A 208 -15.84 19.31 13.45
CA SER A 208 -15.51 20.74 13.61
C SER A 208 -14.31 21.02 14.51
N LEU A 209 -13.48 20.00 14.80
CA LEU A 209 -12.27 20.15 15.62
C LEU A 209 -11.03 20.46 14.78
#